data_be1407fc356df86c6c2a1606016a736e
#
_entry.id   be1407fc356df86c6c2a1606016a736e
#
_cell.length_a   1.000
_cell.length_b   1.000
_cell.length_c   1.000
_cell.angle_alpha   90.00
_cell.angle_beta   90.00
_cell.angle_gamma   90.00
#
_symmetry.space_group_name_H-M   'P 1'
#
loop_
_entity.id
_entity.type
_entity.pdbx_description
1 polymer ?
#
loop_
_entity_poly.entity_id
_entity_poly.type
_entity_poly.pdbx_seq_one_letter_code
_entity_poly.pdbx_strand_id
1 'polypeptide(L)'
;MHFNANDSLLINVVASMVVVLAGTLVVKLINRFFSGRLQADNRGAYRAWTVASRNVVAAVMFLLLLGIWVSELKSVAISLAAFAAALILVGKELVMCFLGAFMRMITRPYQLGDLVEIGPFGGEVIDMDVMSTTLVEVAPTRQYTGFTVQVPNSLLLTTAVRNHSQAGKYTLDMVRIPLAVGMDPDVVEAKLLAVARQACEPFMEEAGRTLRRYGDMRFVDLSQFEPRVLFEPVDAERVDAIVRFPVPVSARLPVAQQIVRGYYRACTLPQVGRRYKVE
;
A
#
# COMPACT_ATOMS: atom_id res chain seq x y z
N MET A 1 -8.21 3.35 52.27
CA MET A 1 -9.61 2.92 52.18
C MET A 1 -9.90 2.61 50.74
N HIS A 2 -9.89 1.34 50.35
CA HIS A 2 -10.34 0.90 49.02
C HIS A 2 -11.85 0.94 49.01
N PHE A 3 -12.45 2.02 48.52
CA PHE A 3 -13.87 2.00 48.15
C PHE A 3 -14.04 1.00 47.00
N ASN A 4 -14.82 -0.05 47.26
CA ASN A 4 -15.19 -1.00 46.23
C ASN A 4 -16.01 -0.28 45.14
N ALA A 5 -15.78 -0.58 43.86
CA ALA A 5 -16.53 0.00 42.76
C ALA A 5 -18.06 -0.17 42.89
N ASN A 6 -18.49 -1.22 43.61
CA ASN A 6 -19.90 -1.44 43.95
C ASN A 6 -20.45 -0.40 44.95
N ASP A 7 -19.59 0.10 45.87
CA ASP A 7 -20.03 1.10 46.87
C ASP A 7 -20.24 2.47 46.22
N SER A 8 -19.42 2.85 45.23
CA SER A 8 -19.58 4.10 44.47
C SER A 8 -20.84 4.09 43.62
N LEU A 9 -21.15 2.98 42.98
CA LEU A 9 -22.38 2.83 42.19
C LEU A 9 -23.61 2.90 43.07
N LEU A 10 -23.62 2.26 44.26
CA LEU A 10 -24.72 2.35 45.20
C LEU A 10 -24.91 3.75 45.68
N ILE A 11 -23.84 4.48 46.02
CA ILE A 11 -23.90 5.89 46.44
C ILE A 11 -24.48 6.77 45.33
N ASN A 12 -24.04 6.60 44.10
CA ASN A 12 -24.54 7.35 42.94
C ASN A 12 -26.02 7.08 42.67
N VAL A 13 -26.47 5.83 42.79
CA VAL A 13 -27.88 5.44 42.66
C VAL A 13 -28.73 6.08 43.76
N VAL A 14 -28.31 5.97 45.03
CA VAL A 14 -29.00 6.59 46.16
C VAL A 14 -29.04 8.10 46.02
N ALA A 15 -27.94 8.74 45.69
CA ALA A 15 -27.88 10.19 45.44
C ALA A 15 -28.81 10.62 44.30
N SER A 16 -28.87 9.84 43.22
CA SER A 16 -29.80 10.08 42.11
C SER A 16 -31.27 9.99 42.54
N MET A 17 -31.62 8.98 43.35
CA MET A 17 -32.94 8.85 43.92
C MET A 17 -33.32 10.06 44.79
N VAL A 18 -32.39 10.53 45.63
CA VAL A 18 -32.61 11.70 46.48
C VAL A 18 -32.84 12.95 45.64
N VAL A 19 -32.03 13.18 44.61
CA VAL A 19 -32.18 14.33 43.69
C VAL A 19 -33.54 14.29 42.99
N VAL A 20 -33.97 13.13 42.49
CA VAL A 20 -35.25 12.95 41.81
C VAL A 20 -36.42 13.20 42.79
N LEU A 21 -36.36 12.61 44.00
CA LEU A 21 -37.37 12.81 45.03
C LEU A 21 -37.48 14.28 45.50
N ALA A 22 -36.32 14.89 45.75
CA ALA A 22 -36.27 16.33 46.13
C ALA A 22 -36.83 17.23 45.02
N GLY A 23 -36.41 16.98 43.76
CA GLY A 23 -36.90 17.77 42.62
C GLY A 23 -38.40 17.59 42.38
N THR A 24 -38.94 16.37 42.50
CA THR A 24 -40.38 16.15 42.39
C THR A 24 -41.17 16.81 43.54
N LEU A 25 -40.59 16.80 44.76
CA LEU A 25 -41.18 17.47 45.92
C LEU A 25 -41.21 19.00 45.70
N VAL A 26 -40.12 19.59 45.23
CA VAL A 26 -40.02 21.01 44.90
C VAL A 26 -41.07 21.41 43.85
N VAL A 27 -41.21 20.61 42.77
CA VAL A 27 -42.24 20.85 41.74
C VAL A 27 -43.66 20.81 42.36
N LYS A 28 -43.93 19.83 43.23
CA LYS A 28 -45.24 19.71 43.93
C LYS A 28 -45.48 20.91 44.84
N LEU A 29 -44.48 21.36 45.59
CA LEU A 29 -44.57 22.53 46.49
C LEU A 29 -44.81 23.81 45.68
N ILE A 30 -44.08 24.01 44.59
CA ILE A 30 -44.29 25.13 43.67
C ILE A 30 -45.74 25.15 43.17
N ASN A 31 -46.20 24.03 42.66
CA ASN A 31 -47.56 23.90 42.15
C ASN A 31 -48.61 24.16 43.25
N ARG A 32 -48.41 23.66 44.47
CA ARG A 32 -49.32 23.85 45.62
C ARG A 32 -49.34 25.32 46.12
N PHE A 33 -48.19 25.99 46.22
CA PHE A 33 -48.06 27.36 46.63
C PHE A 33 -48.72 28.28 45.63
N PHE A 34 -48.58 28.05 44.38
CA PHE A 34 -49.15 28.89 43.35
C PHE A 34 -50.66 28.59 43.11
N SER A 35 -51.11 27.33 43.24
CA SER A 35 -52.53 27.02 43.10
C SER A 35 -53.45 27.69 44.16
N GLY A 36 -52.90 28.01 45.36
CA GLY A 36 -53.63 28.64 46.41
C GLY A 36 -53.85 30.20 46.29
N ARG A 37 -53.16 30.83 45.33
CA ARG A 37 -53.19 32.30 45.15
C ARG A 37 -53.84 32.75 43.83
N LEU A 38 -54.70 31.93 43.23
CA LEU A 38 -55.37 32.24 41.97
C LEU A 38 -56.47 33.32 42.17
N GLN A 39 -56.15 34.56 41.90
CA GLN A 39 -57.12 35.63 41.58
C GLN A 39 -57.35 35.57 40.03
N ALA A 40 -58.62 35.72 39.61
CA ALA A 40 -59.11 35.32 38.30
C ALA A 40 -58.55 36.06 37.06
N ASP A 41 -57.74 37.11 37.26
CA ASP A 41 -57.49 38.11 36.21
C ASP A 41 -56.11 37.86 35.40
N ASN A 42 -55.26 36.92 35.80
CA ASN A 42 -53.96 36.79 35.15
C ASN A 42 -53.57 35.35 34.88
N ARG A 43 -54.45 34.49 34.30
CA ARG A 43 -54.25 33.09 34.02
C ARG A 43 -53.12 32.79 33.02
N GLY A 44 -52.81 33.73 32.13
CA GLY A 44 -51.77 33.56 31.11
C GLY A 44 -50.37 33.66 31.70
N ALA A 45 -50.07 34.68 32.47
CA ALA A 45 -48.79 34.90 33.14
C ALA A 45 -48.48 33.80 34.15
N TYR A 46 -49.47 33.28 34.84
CA TYR A 46 -49.34 32.18 35.78
C TYR A 46 -48.95 30.88 35.16
N ARG A 47 -49.53 30.50 34.02
CA ARG A 47 -49.14 29.31 33.26
C ARG A 47 -47.67 29.39 32.78
N ALA A 48 -47.25 30.57 32.28
CA ALA A 48 -45.86 30.78 31.84
C ALA A 48 -44.87 30.58 33.00
N TRP A 49 -45.16 31.19 34.18
CA TRP A 49 -44.32 31.04 35.37
C TRP A 49 -44.24 29.61 35.91
N THR A 50 -45.35 28.86 35.92
CA THR A 50 -45.37 27.45 36.35
C THR A 50 -44.60 26.53 35.39
N VAL A 51 -44.68 26.78 34.09
CA VAL A 51 -43.93 26.03 33.11
C VAL A 51 -42.43 26.39 33.21
N ALA A 52 -42.10 27.67 33.32
CA ALA A 52 -40.72 28.12 33.45
C ALA A 52 -40.05 27.55 34.71
N SER A 53 -40.71 27.63 35.89
CA SER A 53 -40.16 27.09 37.12
C SER A 53 -39.96 25.58 37.08
N ARG A 54 -40.89 24.84 36.47
CA ARG A 54 -40.76 23.40 36.25
C ARG A 54 -39.58 23.07 35.34
N ASN A 55 -39.40 23.82 34.28
CA ASN A 55 -38.28 23.63 33.36
C ASN A 55 -36.91 23.93 34.00
N VAL A 56 -36.86 25.00 34.84
CA VAL A 56 -35.67 25.33 35.64
C VAL A 56 -35.35 24.22 36.63
N VAL A 57 -36.32 23.72 37.37
CA VAL A 57 -36.10 22.58 38.28
C VAL A 57 -35.64 21.35 37.54
N ALA A 58 -36.24 21.04 36.39
CA ALA A 58 -35.83 19.92 35.55
C ALA A 58 -34.41 20.09 35.02
N ALA A 59 -34.01 21.29 34.58
CA ALA A 59 -32.67 21.59 34.15
C ALA A 59 -31.65 21.44 35.29
N VAL A 60 -31.96 21.94 36.48
CA VAL A 60 -31.10 21.76 37.66
C VAL A 60 -30.95 20.29 38.05
N MET A 61 -32.06 19.54 38.07
CA MET A 61 -32.03 18.08 38.31
C MET A 61 -31.15 17.36 37.31
N PHE A 62 -31.27 17.68 36.02
CA PHE A 62 -30.46 17.11 34.97
C PHE A 62 -28.99 17.40 35.19
N LEU A 63 -28.60 18.64 35.50
CA LEU A 63 -27.22 19.02 35.78
C LEU A 63 -26.67 18.33 37.03
N LEU A 64 -27.47 18.18 38.09
CA LEU A 64 -27.07 17.45 39.29
C LEU A 64 -26.85 15.94 39.00
N LEU A 65 -27.75 15.30 38.24
CA LEU A 65 -27.61 13.91 37.82
C LEU A 65 -26.37 13.74 36.93
N LEU A 66 -26.14 14.65 36.01
CA LEU A 66 -24.95 14.64 35.18
C LEU A 66 -23.67 14.74 36.04
N GLY A 67 -23.66 15.62 37.06
CA GLY A 67 -22.55 15.76 37.99
C GLY A 67 -22.29 14.51 38.82
N ILE A 68 -23.33 13.81 39.25
CA ILE A 68 -23.21 12.52 40.00
C ILE A 68 -22.59 11.45 39.11
N TRP A 69 -23.00 11.34 37.85
CA TRP A 69 -22.56 10.24 36.95
C TRP A 69 -21.35 10.59 36.12
N VAL A 70 -20.78 11.79 36.20
CA VAL A 70 -19.66 12.22 35.33
C VAL A 70 -18.42 11.32 35.48
N SER A 71 -18.13 10.82 36.69
CA SER A 71 -17.00 9.95 36.94
C SER A 71 -17.19 8.59 36.28
N GLU A 72 -18.38 8.02 36.39
CA GLU A 72 -18.73 6.72 35.77
C GLU A 72 -18.75 6.85 34.25
N LEU A 73 -19.35 7.90 33.72
CA LEU A 73 -19.34 8.19 32.27
C LEU A 73 -17.93 8.35 31.73
N LYS A 74 -17.02 9.02 32.47
CA LYS A 74 -15.61 9.11 32.09
C LYS A 74 -14.93 7.74 32.06
N SER A 75 -15.18 6.91 33.09
CA SER A 75 -14.61 5.55 33.16
C SER A 75 -15.05 4.68 31.98
N VAL A 76 -16.36 4.70 31.68
CA VAL A 76 -16.92 3.97 30.53
C VAL A 76 -16.36 4.53 29.21
N ALA A 77 -16.26 5.86 29.07
CA ALA A 77 -15.71 6.47 27.87
C ALA A 77 -14.25 6.09 27.64
N ILE A 78 -13.43 6.06 28.71
CA ILE A 78 -12.02 5.63 28.62
C ILE A 78 -11.92 4.14 28.23
N SER A 79 -12.74 3.28 28.85
CA SER A 79 -12.77 1.85 28.54
C SER A 79 -13.21 1.60 27.09
N LEU A 80 -14.22 2.32 26.62
CA LEU A 80 -14.68 2.24 25.23
C LEU A 80 -13.63 2.76 24.25
N ALA A 81 -12.94 3.86 24.60
CA ALA A 81 -11.85 4.38 23.78
C ALA A 81 -10.68 3.40 23.69
N ALA A 82 -10.31 2.77 24.80
CA ALA A 82 -9.27 1.74 24.83
C ALA A 82 -9.67 0.52 23.98
N PHE A 83 -10.91 0.07 24.10
CA PHE A 83 -11.44 -1.03 23.26
C PHE A 83 -11.45 -0.65 21.77
N ALA A 84 -11.91 0.54 21.44
CA ALA A 84 -11.90 1.03 20.05
C ALA A 84 -10.48 1.13 19.50
N ALA A 85 -9.51 1.62 20.29
CA ALA A 85 -8.10 1.68 19.89
C ALA A 85 -7.53 0.28 19.63
N ALA A 86 -7.84 -0.70 20.48
CA ALA A 86 -7.44 -2.09 20.28
C ALA A 86 -8.04 -2.68 19.00
N LEU A 87 -9.33 -2.41 18.73
CA LEU A 87 -10.02 -2.87 17.52
C LEU A 87 -9.43 -2.25 16.25
N ILE A 88 -9.10 -0.95 16.28
CA ILE A 88 -8.43 -0.26 15.18
C ILE A 88 -7.05 -0.87 14.92
N LEU A 89 -6.30 -1.18 15.98
CA LEU A 89 -4.97 -1.78 15.84
C LEU A 89 -5.03 -3.18 15.20
N VAL A 90 -5.99 -4.01 15.61
CA VAL A 90 -6.21 -5.35 15.04
C VAL A 90 -6.71 -5.25 13.60
N GLY A 91 -7.60 -4.30 13.30
CA GLY A 91 -8.18 -4.13 11.97
C GLY A 91 -7.31 -3.36 10.97
N LYS A 92 -6.18 -2.80 11.40
CA LYS A 92 -5.32 -1.91 10.57
C LYS A 92 -4.95 -2.55 9.23
N GLU A 93 -4.51 -3.81 9.24
CA GLU A 93 -4.06 -4.50 8.03
C GLU A 93 -5.19 -4.66 7.01
N LEU A 94 -6.40 -4.97 7.46
CA LEU A 94 -7.57 -5.08 6.60
C LEU A 94 -7.88 -3.74 5.94
N VAL A 95 -7.89 -2.66 6.72
CA VAL A 95 -8.12 -1.30 6.21
C VAL A 95 -7.04 -0.91 5.20
N MET A 96 -5.78 -1.24 5.46
CA MET A 96 -4.68 -0.98 4.53
C MET A 96 -4.83 -1.78 3.22
N CYS A 97 -5.32 -3.03 3.26
CA CYS A 97 -5.62 -3.78 2.04
C CYS A 97 -6.70 -3.11 1.19
N PHE A 98 -7.78 -2.64 1.81
CA PHE A 98 -8.82 -1.86 1.11
C PHE A 98 -8.28 -0.58 0.48
N LEU A 99 -7.48 0.19 1.22
CA LEU A 99 -6.85 1.42 0.72
C LEU A 99 -5.87 1.12 -0.42
N GLY A 100 -5.10 0.03 -0.33
CA GLY A 100 -4.21 -0.42 -1.39
C GLY A 100 -4.98 -0.80 -2.66
N ALA A 101 -6.09 -1.55 -2.53
CA ALA A 101 -6.97 -1.86 -3.65
C ALA A 101 -7.58 -0.60 -4.29
N PHE A 102 -8.01 0.35 -3.47
CA PHE A 102 -8.54 1.64 -3.93
C PHE A 102 -7.48 2.45 -4.68
N MET A 103 -6.25 2.54 -4.12
CA MET A 103 -5.13 3.19 -4.79
C MET A 103 -4.84 2.54 -6.15
N ARG A 104 -4.78 1.18 -6.21
CA ARG A 104 -4.59 0.43 -7.45
C ARG A 104 -5.65 0.77 -8.50
N MET A 105 -6.92 0.88 -8.09
CA MET A 105 -8.04 1.19 -8.99
C MET A 105 -7.92 2.58 -9.62
N ILE A 106 -7.43 3.57 -8.84
CA ILE A 106 -7.25 4.95 -9.32
C ILE A 106 -5.98 5.08 -10.16
N THR A 107 -4.85 4.61 -9.65
CA THR A 107 -3.53 4.85 -10.26
C THR A 107 -3.20 3.86 -11.36
N ARG A 108 -3.83 2.68 -11.35
CA ARG A 108 -3.62 1.57 -12.30
C ARG A 108 -2.14 1.29 -12.56
N PRO A 109 -1.35 0.99 -11.52
CA PRO A 109 0.09 0.78 -11.67
C PRO A 109 0.41 -0.47 -12.49
N TYR A 110 -0.53 -1.42 -12.58
CA TYR A 110 -0.45 -2.63 -13.39
C TYR A 110 -1.85 -3.17 -13.73
N GLN A 111 -1.89 -4.11 -14.67
CA GLN A 111 -3.08 -4.80 -15.14
C GLN A 111 -2.87 -6.32 -15.11
N LEU A 112 -3.95 -7.10 -15.37
CA LEU A 112 -3.85 -8.55 -15.56
C LEU A 112 -2.90 -8.85 -16.74
N GLY A 113 -2.00 -9.82 -16.55
CA GLY A 113 -0.98 -10.21 -17.51
C GLY A 113 0.30 -9.35 -17.45
N ASP A 114 0.36 -8.31 -16.62
CA ASP A 114 1.59 -7.54 -16.46
C ASP A 114 2.62 -8.32 -15.62
N LEU A 115 3.88 -8.24 -16.02
CA LEU A 115 5.01 -8.69 -15.22
C LEU A 115 5.43 -7.58 -14.25
N VAL A 116 5.27 -7.82 -12.96
CA VAL A 116 5.50 -6.83 -11.91
C VAL A 116 6.41 -7.34 -10.80
N GLU A 117 7.03 -6.40 -10.11
CA GLU A 117 7.72 -6.62 -8.83
C GLU A 117 7.06 -5.75 -7.77
N ILE A 118 6.55 -6.36 -6.69
CA ILE A 118 5.92 -5.71 -5.55
C ILE A 118 6.73 -6.05 -4.30
N GLY A 119 7.59 -5.15 -3.86
CA GLY A 119 8.57 -5.43 -2.80
C GLY A 119 9.50 -6.58 -3.19
N PRO A 120 9.55 -7.68 -2.40
CA PRO A 120 10.40 -8.83 -2.70
C PRO A 120 9.77 -9.82 -3.72
N PHE A 121 8.51 -9.63 -4.08
CA PHE A 121 7.74 -10.57 -4.91
C PHE A 121 7.72 -10.12 -6.36
N GLY A 122 8.19 -10.97 -7.27
CA GLY A 122 8.16 -10.75 -8.71
C GLY A 122 7.31 -11.80 -9.40
N GLY A 123 6.46 -11.39 -10.35
CA GLY A 123 5.64 -12.34 -11.08
C GLY A 123 4.68 -11.69 -12.07
N GLU A 124 3.99 -12.53 -12.81
CA GLU A 124 2.90 -12.13 -13.71
C GLU A 124 1.58 -12.07 -12.94
N VAL A 125 0.86 -10.97 -13.07
CA VAL A 125 -0.44 -10.74 -12.42
C VAL A 125 -1.50 -11.61 -13.08
N ILE A 126 -2.05 -12.58 -12.33
CA ILE A 126 -3.11 -13.46 -12.83
C ILE A 126 -4.48 -13.17 -12.23
N ASP A 127 -4.51 -12.51 -11.05
CA ASP A 127 -5.77 -12.14 -10.40
C ASP A 127 -5.59 -10.92 -9.49
N MET A 128 -6.68 -10.17 -9.29
CA MET A 128 -6.68 -8.93 -8.52
C MET A 128 -7.96 -8.81 -7.68
N ASP A 129 -7.88 -9.22 -6.42
CA ASP A 129 -8.94 -9.09 -5.43
C ASP A 129 -8.85 -7.80 -4.62
N VAL A 130 -9.86 -7.57 -3.77
CA VAL A 130 -9.90 -6.43 -2.84
C VAL A 130 -8.82 -6.54 -1.78
N MET A 131 -8.47 -7.74 -1.32
CA MET A 131 -7.50 -7.95 -0.25
C MET A 131 -6.09 -8.19 -0.78
N SER A 132 -5.96 -8.84 -1.95
CA SER A 132 -4.68 -9.28 -2.47
C SER A 132 -4.60 -9.19 -4.00
N THR A 133 -3.39 -9.24 -4.50
CA THR A 133 -3.05 -9.47 -5.91
C THR A 133 -2.32 -10.80 -6.01
N THR A 134 -2.75 -11.67 -6.91
CA THR A 134 -2.15 -12.99 -7.12
C THR A 134 -1.19 -12.94 -8.30
N LEU A 135 0.03 -13.37 -8.07
CA LEU A 135 1.09 -13.46 -9.06
C LEU A 135 1.48 -14.91 -9.33
N VAL A 136 1.76 -15.26 -10.59
CA VAL A 136 2.60 -16.42 -10.90
C VAL A 136 4.04 -16.00 -10.75
N GLU A 137 4.75 -16.62 -9.82
CA GLU A 137 6.09 -16.20 -9.46
C GLU A 137 7.09 -16.38 -10.61
N VAL A 138 7.90 -15.34 -10.82
CA VAL A 138 9.05 -15.34 -11.72
C VAL A 138 10.32 -15.16 -10.89
N ALA A 139 11.19 -16.17 -10.92
CA ALA A 139 12.47 -16.12 -10.20
C ALA A 139 13.36 -14.96 -10.71
N PRO A 140 14.39 -14.55 -9.94
CA PRO A 140 15.41 -13.59 -10.39
C PRO A 140 16.12 -14.02 -11.68
N THR A 141 16.15 -15.33 -11.97
CA THR A 141 16.62 -15.91 -13.22
C THR A 141 15.67 -15.69 -14.41
N ARG A 142 14.54 -15.01 -14.19
CA ARG A 142 13.48 -14.72 -15.17
C ARG A 142 12.71 -15.95 -15.65
N GLN A 143 12.74 -17.04 -14.90
CA GLN A 143 11.96 -18.25 -15.17
C GLN A 143 10.75 -18.32 -14.26
N TYR A 144 9.63 -18.82 -14.79
CA TYR A 144 8.47 -19.15 -13.97
C TYR A 144 8.84 -20.31 -13.04
N THR A 145 8.58 -20.14 -11.75
CA THR A 145 8.82 -21.18 -10.73
C THR A 145 7.70 -22.20 -10.67
N GLY A 146 6.52 -21.85 -11.20
CA GLY A 146 5.29 -22.62 -11.07
C GLY A 146 4.54 -22.36 -9.75
N PHE A 147 5.06 -21.52 -8.86
CA PHE A 147 4.37 -21.11 -7.65
C PHE A 147 3.47 -19.91 -7.91
N THR A 148 2.38 -19.82 -7.14
CA THR A 148 1.54 -18.61 -7.05
C THR A 148 1.80 -17.94 -5.72
N VAL A 149 1.92 -16.61 -5.74
CA VAL A 149 2.14 -15.77 -4.56
C VAL A 149 0.97 -14.81 -4.44
N GLN A 150 0.29 -14.83 -3.29
CA GLN A 150 -0.72 -13.83 -2.96
C GLN A 150 -0.08 -12.68 -2.20
N VAL A 151 -0.05 -11.52 -2.82
CA VAL A 151 0.53 -10.30 -2.27
C VAL A 151 -0.59 -9.45 -1.67
N PRO A 152 -0.61 -9.19 -0.34
CA PRO A 152 -1.61 -8.31 0.26
C PRO A 152 -1.56 -6.91 -0.35
N ASN A 153 -2.72 -6.32 -0.65
CA ASN A 153 -2.77 -4.98 -1.25
C ASN A 153 -2.24 -3.88 -0.32
N SER A 154 -2.11 -4.13 0.99
CA SER A 154 -1.45 -3.22 1.95
C SER A 154 0.00 -2.92 1.56
N LEU A 155 0.70 -3.87 0.92
CA LEU A 155 2.07 -3.66 0.43
C LEU A 155 2.16 -2.57 -0.64
N LEU A 156 1.11 -2.35 -1.42
CA LEU A 156 1.09 -1.28 -2.42
C LEU A 156 1.21 0.12 -1.84
N LEU A 157 0.89 0.29 -0.55
CA LEU A 157 1.01 1.57 0.17
C LEU A 157 2.40 1.78 0.78
N THR A 158 3.18 0.74 0.95
CA THR A 158 4.43 0.76 1.71
C THR A 158 5.66 0.41 0.88
N THR A 159 5.47 -0.20 -0.29
CA THR A 159 6.57 -0.63 -1.17
C THR A 159 6.42 -0.07 -2.58
N ALA A 160 7.54 0.05 -3.28
CA ALA A 160 7.51 0.44 -4.68
C ALA A 160 7.02 -0.72 -5.56
N VAL A 161 6.22 -0.39 -6.55
CA VAL A 161 5.79 -1.30 -7.62
C VAL A 161 6.61 -1.01 -8.85
N ARG A 162 7.31 -2.04 -9.39
CA ARG A 162 7.97 -1.99 -10.70
C ARG A 162 7.15 -2.78 -11.69
N ASN A 163 6.70 -2.14 -12.76
CA ASN A 163 5.98 -2.80 -13.84
C ASN A 163 6.88 -2.90 -15.07
N HIS A 164 7.26 -4.11 -15.44
CA HIS A 164 8.11 -4.41 -16.59
C HIS A 164 7.34 -4.41 -17.92
N SER A 165 6.01 -4.46 -17.88
CA SER A 165 5.11 -4.48 -19.03
C SER A 165 4.46 -3.12 -19.31
N GLN A 166 4.79 -2.07 -18.56
CA GLN A 166 4.10 -0.78 -18.63
C GLN A 166 4.23 -0.09 -20.01
N ALA A 167 5.33 -0.31 -20.72
CA ALA A 167 5.51 0.14 -22.09
C ALA A 167 4.77 -0.74 -23.13
N GLY A 168 3.99 -1.73 -22.67
CA GLY A 168 3.29 -2.71 -23.50
C GLY A 168 4.11 -3.98 -23.73
N LYS A 169 4.07 -4.49 -24.97
CA LYS A 169 4.71 -5.78 -25.32
C LYS A 169 6.24 -5.78 -25.24
N TYR A 170 6.89 -4.62 -25.32
CA TYR A 170 8.34 -4.47 -25.35
C TYR A 170 8.89 -3.71 -24.16
N THR A 171 10.09 -4.10 -23.72
CA THR A 171 10.86 -3.44 -22.66
C THR A 171 12.33 -3.34 -23.05
N LEU A 172 13.07 -2.46 -22.36
CA LEU A 172 14.52 -2.44 -22.40
C LEU A 172 15.04 -3.34 -21.30
N ASP A 173 15.78 -4.37 -21.66
CA ASP A 173 16.37 -5.31 -20.72
C ASP A 173 17.89 -5.20 -20.71
N MET A 174 18.52 -5.70 -19.66
CA MET A 174 19.97 -5.68 -19.48
C MET A 174 20.49 -7.06 -19.11
N VAL A 175 21.61 -7.44 -19.72
CA VAL A 175 22.35 -8.64 -19.33
C VAL A 175 23.78 -8.25 -18.97
N ARG A 176 24.27 -8.76 -17.83
CA ARG A 176 25.64 -8.56 -17.36
C ARG A 176 26.51 -9.75 -17.77
N ILE A 177 27.64 -9.47 -18.35
CA ILE A 177 28.62 -10.46 -18.79
C ILE A 177 29.96 -10.11 -18.13
N PRO A 178 30.45 -10.94 -17.21
CA PRO A 178 31.72 -10.69 -16.54
C PRO A 178 32.89 -10.89 -17.52
N LEU A 179 33.81 -9.95 -17.52
CA LEU A 179 34.99 -9.89 -18.32
C LEU A 179 36.25 -9.91 -17.44
N ALA A 180 37.30 -10.57 -17.86
CA ALA A 180 38.60 -10.45 -17.23
C ALA A 180 39.26 -9.11 -17.60
N VAL A 181 39.98 -8.50 -16.68
CA VAL A 181 40.78 -7.29 -16.94
C VAL A 181 41.89 -7.64 -17.95
N GLY A 182 42.10 -6.73 -18.90
CA GLY A 182 43.08 -6.91 -19.98
C GLY A 182 42.48 -7.31 -21.33
N MET A 183 41.17 -7.48 -21.43
CA MET A 183 40.46 -7.53 -22.71
C MET A 183 40.35 -6.13 -23.29
N ASP A 184 40.56 -5.99 -24.59
CA ASP A 184 40.36 -4.76 -25.33
C ASP A 184 38.85 -4.41 -25.33
N PRO A 185 38.41 -3.28 -24.69
CA PRO A 185 37.01 -2.92 -24.59
C PRO A 185 36.35 -2.73 -25.96
N ASP A 186 37.07 -2.14 -26.93
CA ASP A 186 36.51 -1.83 -28.26
C ASP A 186 36.20 -3.12 -29.03
N VAL A 187 37.08 -4.16 -28.91
CA VAL A 187 36.85 -5.45 -29.51
C VAL A 187 35.68 -6.20 -28.86
N VAL A 188 35.58 -6.11 -27.54
CA VAL A 188 34.48 -6.72 -26.78
C VAL A 188 33.17 -6.04 -27.14
N GLU A 189 33.13 -4.69 -27.15
CA GLU A 189 31.95 -3.93 -27.53
C GLU A 189 31.46 -4.27 -28.94
N ALA A 190 32.36 -4.28 -29.92
CA ALA A 190 32.01 -4.59 -31.31
C ALA A 190 31.38 -5.99 -31.45
N LYS A 191 31.92 -6.98 -30.74
CA LYS A 191 31.39 -8.37 -30.76
C LYS A 191 30.03 -8.44 -30.06
N LEU A 192 29.87 -7.81 -28.90
CA LEU A 192 28.61 -7.80 -28.14
C LEU A 192 27.51 -7.08 -28.89
N LEU A 193 27.79 -5.90 -29.49
CA LEU A 193 26.86 -5.16 -30.33
C LEU A 193 26.42 -5.98 -31.56
N ALA A 194 27.32 -6.63 -32.23
CA ALA A 194 26.99 -7.47 -33.39
C ALA A 194 26.00 -8.59 -32.99
N VAL A 195 26.30 -9.31 -31.92
CA VAL A 195 25.43 -10.40 -31.41
C VAL A 195 24.10 -9.88 -30.92
N ALA A 196 24.10 -8.76 -30.17
CA ALA A 196 22.89 -8.16 -29.66
C ALA A 196 21.97 -7.63 -30.77
N ARG A 197 22.52 -6.96 -31.78
CA ARG A 197 21.78 -6.51 -32.97
C ARG A 197 21.14 -7.69 -33.72
N GLN A 198 21.91 -8.77 -33.96
CA GLN A 198 21.39 -9.97 -34.59
C GLN A 198 20.26 -10.62 -33.80
N ALA A 199 20.39 -10.67 -32.46
CA ALA A 199 19.36 -11.25 -31.59
C ALA A 199 18.08 -10.41 -31.55
N CYS A 200 18.19 -9.07 -31.69
CA CYS A 200 17.06 -8.15 -31.62
C CYS A 200 16.44 -7.83 -33.01
N GLU A 201 17.10 -8.17 -34.10
CA GLU A 201 16.67 -7.86 -35.47
C GLU A 201 15.18 -8.16 -35.73
N PRO A 202 14.62 -9.33 -35.35
CA PRO A 202 13.24 -9.68 -35.68
C PRO A 202 12.17 -8.75 -35.12
N PHE A 203 12.49 -8.01 -34.06
CA PHE A 203 11.52 -7.15 -33.36
C PHE A 203 11.99 -5.72 -33.14
N MET A 204 13.15 -5.35 -33.67
CA MET A 204 13.76 -4.03 -33.45
C MET A 204 12.84 -2.88 -33.89
N GLU A 205 12.23 -2.97 -35.04
CA GLU A 205 11.40 -1.91 -35.60
C GLU A 205 10.10 -1.72 -34.78
N GLU A 206 9.44 -2.82 -34.41
CA GLU A 206 8.21 -2.79 -33.61
C GLU A 206 8.48 -2.31 -32.18
N ALA A 207 9.58 -2.79 -31.59
CA ALA A 207 10.04 -2.33 -30.28
C ALA A 207 10.33 -0.84 -30.29
N GLY A 208 11.03 -0.35 -31.31
CA GLY A 208 11.33 1.06 -31.45
C GLY A 208 10.09 1.96 -31.56
N ARG A 209 9.11 1.53 -32.37
CA ARG A 209 7.83 2.25 -32.49
C ARG A 209 7.09 2.28 -31.14
N THR A 210 7.02 1.16 -30.44
CA THR A 210 6.30 1.04 -29.16
C THR A 210 6.98 1.85 -28.06
N LEU A 211 8.30 1.74 -27.90
CA LEU A 211 9.06 2.45 -26.88
C LEU A 211 9.08 3.96 -27.10
N ARG A 212 9.22 4.42 -28.33
CA ARG A 212 9.10 5.87 -28.65
C ARG A 212 7.72 6.39 -28.30
N ARG A 213 6.65 5.73 -28.75
CA ARG A 213 5.28 6.13 -28.41
C ARG A 213 5.02 6.19 -26.89
N TYR A 214 5.57 5.24 -26.14
CA TYR A 214 5.47 5.26 -24.69
C TYR A 214 6.27 6.43 -24.09
N GLY A 215 7.48 6.69 -24.57
CA GLY A 215 8.30 7.83 -24.18
C GLY A 215 7.60 9.17 -24.42
N ASP A 216 7.03 9.37 -25.61
CA ASP A 216 6.29 10.58 -26.00
C ASP A 216 5.08 10.81 -25.07
N MET A 217 4.32 9.75 -24.72
CA MET A 217 3.18 9.85 -23.82
C MET A 217 3.59 10.18 -22.37
N ARG A 218 4.80 9.84 -21.96
CA ARG A 218 5.31 10.05 -20.59
C ARG A 218 6.32 11.16 -20.46
N PHE A 219 6.65 11.86 -21.56
CA PHE A 219 7.68 12.88 -21.62
C PHE A 219 9.07 12.38 -21.18
N VAL A 220 9.36 11.11 -21.51
CA VAL A 220 10.66 10.46 -21.25
C VAL A 220 11.33 10.14 -22.57
N ASP A 221 12.58 10.54 -22.73
CA ASP A 221 13.34 10.21 -23.95
C ASP A 221 13.77 8.73 -23.95
N LEU A 222 12.99 7.91 -24.63
CA LEU A 222 13.31 6.52 -24.94
C LEU A 222 13.72 6.31 -26.40
N SER A 223 14.15 7.37 -27.07
CA SER A 223 14.59 7.32 -28.48
C SER A 223 15.81 6.41 -28.69
N GLN A 224 16.59 6.24 -27.64
CA GLN A 224 17.81 5.41 -27.65
C GLN A 224 17.49 3.96 -27.23
N PHE A 225 16.67 3.27 -28.02
CA PHE A 225 16.28 1.89 -27.77
C PHE A 225 17.22 0.84 -28.38
N GLU A 226 18.15 1.24 -29.25
CA GLU A 226 19.11 0.33 -29.88
C GLU A 226 20.01 -0.37 -28.84
N PRO A 227 20.51 -1.58 -29.15
CA PRO A 227 21.47 -2.25 -28.28
C PRO A 227 22.69 -1.41 -28.00
N ARG A 228 23.08 -1.33 -26.73
CA ARG A 228 24.26 -0.62 -26.23
C ARG A 228 25.03 -1.45 -25.24
N VAL A 229 26.34 -1.26 -25.23
CA VAL A 229 27.22 -1.87 -24.25
C VAL A 229 27.76 -0.79 -23.33
N LEU A 230 27.78 -1.06 -22.04
CA LEU A 230 28.37 -0.24 -21.01
C LEU A 230 29.35 -1.11 -20.22
N PHE A 231 30.48 -0.54 -19.81
CA PHE A 231 31.45 -1.22 -18.98
C PHE A 231 31.38 -0.67 -17.57
N GLU A 232 31.20 -1.56 -16.59
CA GLU A 232 31.15 -1.22 -15.16
C GLU A 232 32.31 -1.94 -14.47
N PRO A 233 33.34 -1.22 -13.98
CA PRO A 233 34.40 -1.84 -13.20
C PRO A 233 33.82 -2.30 -11.86
N VAL A 234 34.02 -3.58 -11.53
CA VAL A 234 33.52 -4.18 -10.29
C VAL A 234 34.62 -4.22 -9.24
N ASP A 235 35.83 -4.64 -9.64
CA ASP A 235 37.03 -4.68 -8.82
C ASP A 235 38.28 -4.56 -9.69
N ALA A 236 39.47 -4.75 -9.08
CA ALA A 236 40.75 -4.62 -9.80
C ALA A 236 41.00 -5.72 -10.87
N GLU A 237 40.25 -6.82 -10.82
CA GLU A 237 40.44 -7.99 -11.67
C GLU A 237 39.24 -8.26 -12.59
N ARG A 238 38.14 -7.53 -12.40
CA ARG A 238 36.88 -7.81 -13.10
C ARG A 238 36.17 -6.55 -13.55
N VAL A 239 35.73 -6.56 -14.79
CA VAL A 239 34.85 -5.55 -15.40
C VAL A 239 33.61 -6.27 -15.93
N ASP A 240 32.43 -5.77 -15.63
CA ASP A 240 31.20 -6.28 -16.20
C ASP A 240 30.83 -5.48 -17.46
N ALA A 241 30.59 -6.19 -18.56
CA ALA A 241 29.93 -5.60 -19.72
C ALA A 241 28.41 -5.73 -19.55
N ILE A 242 27.71 -4.61 -19.53
CA ILE A 242 26.26 -4.52 -19.43
C ILE A 242 25.71 -4.25 -20.83
N VAL A 243 25.03 -5.24 -21.40
CA VAL A 243 24.37 -5.10 -22.68
C VAL A 243 22.91 -4.73 -22.43
N ARG A 244 22.52 -3.51 -22.83
CA ARG A 244 21.12 -3.07 -22.82
C ARG A 244 20.52 -3.29 -24.21
N PHE A 245 19.34 -3.87 -24.29
CA PHE A 245 18.68 -4.22 -25.56
C PHE A 245 17.16 -4.20 -25.44
N PRO A 246 16.43 -3.86 -26.53
CA PRO A 246 14.99 -3.97 -26.58
C PRO A 246 14.59 -5.44 -26.72
N VAL A 247 13.47 -5.84 -26.08
CA VAL A 247 13.02 -7.22 -26.11
C VAL A 247 11.52 -7.32 -25.79
N PRO A 248 10.79 -8.28 -26.38
CA PRO A 248 9.45 -8.62 -25.91
C PRO A 248 9.51 -9.10 -24.46
N VAL A 249 8.56 -8.66 -23.61
CA VAL A 249 8.52 -9.04 -22.18
C VAL A 249 8.54 -10.56 -22.00
N SER A 250 7.83 -11.31 -22.87
CA SER A 250 7.78 -12.77 -22.86
C SER A 250 9.08 -13.45 -23.34
N ALA A 251 9.95 -12.74 -24.08
CA ALA A 251 11.18 -13.29 -24.66
C ALA A 251 12.46 -12.80 -23.95
N ARG A 252 12.34 -12.15 -22.79
CA ARG A 252 13.50 -11.58 -22.05
C ARG A 252 14.60 -12.60 -21.81
N LEU A 253 14.26 -13.77 -21.26
CA LEU A 253 15.23 -14.81 -20.96
C LEU A 253 15.87 -15.46 -22.20
N PRO A 254 15.11 -15.94 -23.21
CA PRO A 254 15.72 -16.55 -24.40
C PRO A 254 16.62 -15.59 -25.16
N VAL A 255 16.25 -14.33 -25.31
CA VAL A 255 17.08 -13.33 -26.01
C VAL A 255 18.35 -13.01 -25.22
N ALA A 256 18.25 -12.82 -23.88
CA ALA A 256 19.42 -12.63 -23.03
C ALA A 256 20.40 -13.82 -23.14
N GLN A 257 19.89 -15.05 -23.10
CA GLN A 257 20.71 -16.26 -23.27
C GLN A 257 21.31 -16.37 -24.68
N GLN A 258 20.59 -15.94 -25.71
CA GLN A 258 21.12 -15.91 -27.09
C GLN A 258 22.29 -14.93 -27.19
N ILE A 259 22.20 -13.75 -26.57
CA ILE A 259 23.30 -12.79 -26.55
C ILE A 259 24.51 -13.34 -25.80
N VAL A 260 24.31 -13.89 -24.59
CA VAL A 260 25.43 -14.49 -23.81
C VAL A 260 26.11 -15.62 -24.59
N ARG A 261 25.35 -16.57 -25.09
CA ARG A 261 25.89 -17.72 -25.87
C ARG A 261 26.57 -17.26 -27.16
N GLY A 262 25.97 -16.27 -27.85
CA GLY A 262 26.54 -15.70 -29.09
C GLY A 262 27.88 -15.04 -28.83
N TYR A 263 28.02 -14.29 -27.75
CA TYR A 263 29.27 -13.65 -27.35
C TYR A 263 30.38 -14.70 -27.05
N TYR A 264 30.07 -15.69 -26.22
CA TYR A 264 31.06 -16.76 -25.92
C TYR A 264 31.47 -17.54 -27.17
N ARG A 265 30.57 -17.84 -28.10
CA ARG A 265 30.90 -18.44 -29.39
C ARG A 265 31.83 -17.53 -30.22
N ALA A 266 31.53 -16.21 -30.28
CA ALA A 266 32.36 -15.26 -31.01
C ALA A 266 33.76 -15.06 -30.36
N CYS A 267 33.90 -15.34 -29.07
CA CYS A 267 35.18 -15.34 -28.38
C CYS A 267 35.95 -16.67 -28.54
N THR A 268 35.23 -17.78 -28.75
CA THR A 268 35.83 -19.13 -28.85
C THR A 268 36.27 -19.48 -30.28
N LEU A 269 35.85 -18.72 -31.30
CA LEU A 269 36.27 -18.87 -32.68
C LEU A 269 37.15 -17.69 -33.12
N PRO A 270 38.48 -17.90 -33.56
CA PRO A 270 39.19 -19.13 -33.74
C PRO A 270 40.52 -19.20 -32.97
N GLN A 271 40.67 -20.10 -32.04
CA GLN A 271 41.98 -20.67 -31.77
C GLN A 271 41.96 -22.17 -32.15
N VAL A 272 41.76 -22.44 -33.42
CA VAL A 272 42.23 -23.68 -34.01
C VAL A 272 43.77 -23.62 -33.96
N GLY A 273 44.39 -24.22 -32.91
CA GLY A 273 45.83 -24.34 -32.88
C GLY A 273 46.53 -24.39 -31.52
N ARG A 274 45.86 -24.54 -30.39
CA ARG A 274 46.57 -24.95 -29.15
C ARG A 274 46.11 -26.34 -28.73
N ARG A 275 46.78 -27.36 -29.30
CA ARG A 275 46.80 -28.70 -28.70
C ARG A 275 47.44 -28.56 -27.32
N TYR A 276 46.68 -28.80 -26.27
CA TYR A 276 47.25 -29.12 -24.97
C TYR A 276 47.98 -30.44 -25.12
N LYS A 277 49.35 -30.42 -25.13
CA LYS A 277 50.12 -31.58 -24.79
C LYS A 277 49.95 -31.82 -23.30
N VAL A 278 49.26 -32.89 -22.97
CA VAL A 278 49.29 -33.50 -21.63
C VAL A 278 50.61 -34.23 -21.56
N GLU A 279 51.53 -33.76 -20.73
CA GLU A 279 52.63 -34.58 -20.18
C GLU A 279 52.17 -35.11 -18.82
#